data_59ff4b659fc23d31316c6ccac5640a99
#
_entry.id   59ff4b659fc23d31316c6ccac5640a99
#
_cell.length_a   1.000
_cell.length_b   1.000
_cell.length_c   1.000
_cell.angle_alpha   90.00
_cell.angle_beta   90.00
_cell.angle_gamma   90.00
#
_symmetry.space_group_name_H-M   'P 1'
#
loop_
_entity.id
_entity.type
_entity.pdbx_description
1 polymer ?
#
loop_
_entity_poly.entity_id
_entity_poly.type
_entity_poly.pdbx_seq_one_letter_code
_entity_poly.pdbx_strand_id
1 'polypeptide(L)'
;MNQIEKIIDIATWNRREHYEHFSAFDDPFFGVTVNVDCTRAYQEAKDKGVSFSLLVLHRIVTAAAAVEEFRYRIEGNRVVCYDSLLPEATVGRADHTFSFAAFEYDPDELVFIRRAKAEMERLQATTGLNKGGTFHPNAIHYSAVPWLSFTDMKHPTNRKSVV
;
A
#
# COMPACT_ATOMS: atom_id res chain seq x y z
N MET A 1 -7.13 2.24 -14.43
CA MET A 1 -6.68 3.65 -14.58
C MET A 1 -6.93 4.31 -13.25
N ASN A 2 -5.91 4.91 -12.65
CA ASN A 2 -6.04 5.60 -11.36
C ASN A 2 -6.67 6.97 -11.62
N GLN A 3 -7.95 7.12 -11.32
CA GLN A 3 -8.64 8.38 -11.56
C GLN A 3 -8.99 9.05 -10.23
N ILE A 4 -8.92 10.38 -10.23
CA ILE A 4 -9.45 11.16 -9.13
C ILE A 4 -10.98 11.04 -9.22
N GLU A 5 -11.60 10.44 -8.19
CA GLU A 5 -13.04 10.30 -8.08
C GLU A 5 -13.68 11.65 -7.73
N LYS A 6 -13.07 12.36 -6.77
CA LYS A 6 -13.55 13.68 -6.34
C LYS A 6 -12.45 14.52 -5.71
N ILE A 7 -12.64 15.83 -5.72
CA ILE A 7 -11.84 16.80 -4.97
C ILE A 7 -12.64 17.20 -3.72
N ILE A 8 -11.99 17.15 -2.57
CA ILE A 8 -12.60 17.54 -1.30
C ILE A 8 -12.64 19.07 -1.22
N ASP A 9 -13.83 19.62 -1.03
CA ASP A 9 -13.96 21.04 -0.74
C ASP A 9 -13.54 21.33 0.70
N ILE A 10 -12.30 21.80 0.86
CA ILE A 10 -11.71 22.08 2.18
C ILE A 10 -12.52 23.12 2.94
N ALA A 11 -13.17 24.08 2.27
CA ALA A 11 -13.92 25.15 2.94
C ALA A 11 -15.12 24.61 3.74
N THR A 12 -15.73 23.54 3.26
CA THR A 12 -16.90 22.89 3.88
C THR A 12 -16.57 21.57 4.56
N TRP A 13 -15.30 21.12 4.49
CA TRP A 13 -14.90 19.83 5.04
C TRP A 13 -14.87 19.87 6.57
N ASN A 14 -15.54 18.91 7.21
CA ASN A 14 -15.61 18.81 8.66
C ASN A 14 -14.25 18.52 9.35
N ARG A 15 -13.23 18.12 8.59
CA ARG A 15 -11.86 17.91 9.08
C ARG A 15 -10.90 19.06 8.71
N ARG A 16 -11.41 20.16 8.19
CA ARG A 16 -10.60 21.30 7.76
C ARG A 16 -9.60 21.76 8.81
N GLU A 17 -10.04 22.01 10.04
CA GLU A 17 -9.16 22.50 11.11
C GLU A 17 -8.05 21.49 11.45
N HIS A 18 -8.38 20.19 11.47
CA HIS A 18 -7.39 19.13 11.68
C HIS A 18 -6.38 19.09 10.54
N TYR A 19 -6.83 19.17 9.30
CA TYR A 19 -5.98 19.21 8.12
C TYR A 19 -5.03 20.40 8.16
N GLU A 20 -5.54 21.62 8.40
CA GLU A 20 -4.76 22.84 8.47
C GLU A 20 -3.72 22.79 9.61
N HIS A 21 -4.10 22.24 10.77
CA HIS A 21 -3.21 22.09 11.91
C HIS A 21 -2.07 21.10 11.64
N PHE A 22 -2.40 19.87 11.26
CA PHE A 22 -1.38 18.82 11.11
C PHE A 22 -0.53 18.96 9.84
N SER A 23 -1.04 19.56 8.78
CA SER A 23 -0.26 19.81 7.56
C SER A 23 0.89 20.81 7.78
N ALA A 24 0.83 21.61 8.84
CA ALA A 24 1.91 22.53 9.23
C ALA A 24 3.06 21.83 9.99
N PHE A 25 2.94 20.56 10.35
CA PHE A 25 3.98 19.83 11.09
C PHE A 25 5.08 19.34 10.14
N ASP A 26 6.31 19.31 10.66
CA ASP A 26 7.46 18.75 9.91
C ASP A 26 7.32 17.26 9.62
N ASP A 27 6.65 16.51 10.51
CA ASP A 27 6.42 15.07 10.41
C ASP A 27 4.98 14.75 10.87
N PRO A 28 3.98 14.91 9.99
CA PRO A 28 2.56 14.72 10.33
C PRO A 28 2.11 13.25 10.32
N PHE A 29 3.05 12.31 10.43
CA PHE A 29 2.76 10.88 10.40
C PHE A 29 2.46 10.35 11.79
N PHE A 30 1.56 9.38 11.86
CA PHE A 30 1.37 8.55 13.03
C PHE A 30 1.32 7.08 12.62
N GLY A 31 1.66 6.19 13.56
CA GLY A 31 1.60 4.75 13.36
C GLY A 31 0.71 4.08 14.41
N VAL A 32 0.11 2.97 14.03
CA VAL A 32 -0.67 2.11 14.92
C VAL A 32 -0.19 0.68 14.73
N THR A 33 0.14 0.01 15.84
CA THR A 33 0.50 -1.42 15.84
C THR A 33 -0.62 -2.21 16.50
N VAL A 34 -1.09 -3.23 15.80
CA VAL A 34 -2.16 -4.11 16.27
C VAL A 34 -1.80 -5.57 16.02
N ASN A 35 -2.24 -6.46 16.92
CA ASN A 35 -2.14 -7.90 16.72
C ASN A 35 -3.38 -8.39 15.94
N VAL A 36 -3.16 -9.14 14.87
CA VAL A 36 -4.22 -9.74 14.06
C VAL A 36 -4.02 -11.26 14.05
N ASP A 37 -5.04 -12.01 14.43
CA ASP A 37 -5.03 -13.46 14.29
C ASP A 37 -5.20 -13.87 12.82
N CYS A 38 -4.13 -14.38 12.25
CA CYS A 38 -4.07 -14.81 10.85
C CYS A 38 -4.23 -16.33 10.68
N THR A 39 -4.56 -17.08 11.73
CA THR A 39 -4.63 -18.55 11.69
C THR A 39 -5.53 -19.07 10.58
N ARG A 40 -6.73 -18.51 10.46
CA ARG A 40 -7.69 -18.92 9.40
C ARG A 40 -7.20 -18.55 8.01
N ALA A 41 -6.68 -17.34 7.83
CA ALA A 41 -6.15 -16.88 6.54
C ALA A 41 -4.94 -17.72 6.10
N TYR A 42 -4.10 -18.11 7.05
CA TYR A 42 -2.95 -18.98 6.77
C TYR A 42 -3.38 -20.39 6.34
N GLN A 43 -4.36 -20.98 7.02
CA GLN A 43 -4.90 -22.29 6.63
C GLN A 43 -5.57 -22.22 5.27
N GLU A 44 -6.36 -21.21 5.01
CA GLU A 44 -7.02 -20.98 3.71
C GLU A 44 -6.00 -20.84 2.56
N ALA A 45 -4.91 -20.12 2.77
CA ALA A 45 -3.84 -20.00 1.78
C ALA A 45 -3.22 -21.39 1.45
N LYS A 46 -3.02 -22.21 2.48
CA LYS A 46 -2.54 -23.60 2.29
C LYS A 46 -3.52 -24.45 1.50
N ASP A 47 -4.80 -24.42 1.87
CA ASP A 47 -5.85 -25.21 1.24
C ASP A 47 -6.02 -24.83 -0.23
N LYS A 48 -5.87 -23.54 -0.54
CA LYS A 48 -5.91 -23.00 -1.91
C LYS A 48 -4.59 -23.17 -2.69
N GLY A 49 -3.49 -23.53 -2.02
CA GLY A 49 -2.16 -23.61 -2.64
C GLY A 49 -1.61 -22.27 -3.12
N VAL A 50 -1.96 -21.16 -2.43
CA VAL A 50 -1.55 -19.80 -2.79
C VAL A 50 -0.63 -19.17 -1.76
N SER A 51 0.02 -18.07 -2.16
CA SER A 51 0.87 -17.30 -1.24
C SER A 51 0.05 -16.63 -0.14
N PHE A 52 0.34 -16.94 1.13
CA PHE A 52 -0.27 -16.29 2.28
C PHE A 52 -0.06 -14.76 2.26
N SER A 53 1.15 -14.29 1.95
CA SER A 53 1.44 -12.87 1.89
C SER A 53 0.61 -12.14 0.83
N LEU A 54 0.43 -12.73 -0.35
CA LEU A 54 -0.40 -12.13 -1.41
C LEU A 54 -1.89 -12.18 -1.08
N LEU A 55 -2.36 -13.25 -0.41
CA LEU A 55 -3.72 -13.35 0.08
C LEU A 55 -4.01 -12.24 1.11
N VAL A 56 -3.11 -12.05 2.06
CA VAL A 56 -3.22 -10.98 3.07
C VAL A 56 -3.16 -9.61 2.42
N LEU A 57 -2.25 -9.38 1.48
CA LEU A 57 -2.15 -8.12 0.75
C LEU A 57 -3.47 -7.78 0.04
N HIS A 58 -4.05 -8.74 -0.69
CA HIS A 58 -5.35 -8.54 -1.35
C HIS A 58 -6.42 -8.06 -0.35
N ARG A 59 -6.52 -8.74 0.79
CA ARG A 59 -7.52 -8.44 1.83
C ARG A 59 -7.30 -7.09 2.50
N ILE A 60 -6.03 -6.71 2.76
CA ILE A 60 -5.68 -5.40 3.29
C ILE A 60 -6.11 -4.31 2.31
N VAL A 61 -5.77 -4.45 1.02
CA VAL A 61 -6.12 -3.45 0.01
C VAL A 61 -7.63 -3.35 -0.17
N THR A 62 -8.33 -4.48 -0.20
CA THR A 62 -9.80 -4.52 -0.27
C THR A 62 -10.44 -3.79 0.92
N ALA A 63 -9.97 -4.07 2.13
CA ALA A 63 -10.48 -3.42 3.34
C ALA A 63 -10.16 -1.92 3.38
N ALA A 64 -8.93 -1.54 3.00
CA ALA A 64 -8.52 -0.14 2.94
C ALA A 64 -9.32 0.64 1.88
N ALA A 65 -9.52 0.07 0.69
CA ALA A 65 -10.30 0.72 -0.37
C ALA A 65 -11.77 0.94 0.01
N ALA A 66 -12.32 0.12 0.91
CA ALA A 66 -13.68 0.29 1.42
C ALA A 66 -13.82 1.48 2.38
N VAL A 67 -12.73 2.01 2.91
CA VAL A 67 -12.71 3.19 3.78
C VAL A 67 -12.24 4.38 2.94
N GLU A 68 -13.14 5.33 2.70
CA GLU A 68 -12.89 6.44 1.78
C GLU A 68 -11.61 7.23 2.13
N GLU A 69 -11.37 7.46 3.41
CA GLU A 69 -10.23 8.25 3.89
C GLU A 69 -8.86 7.63 3.56
N PHE A 70 -8.77 6.32 3.39
CA PHE A 70 -7.54 5.69 2.91
C PHE A 70 -7.24 5.98 1.43
N ARG A 71 -8.24 6.46 0.70
CA ARG A 71 -8.11 6.87 -0.71
C ARG A 71 -7.80 8.35 -0.88
N TYR A 72 -7.75 9.12 0.23
CA TYR A 72 -7.39 10.54 0.18
C TYR A 72 -5.89 10.74 -0.04
N ARG A 73 -5.56 11.74 -0.85
CA ARG A 73 -4.20 12.21 -1.08
C ARG A 73 -4.16 13.73 -1.08
N ILE A 74 -3.03 14.26 -0.64
CA ILE A 74 -2.74 15.68 -0.73
C ILE A 74 -1.94 15.89 -2.02
N GLU A 75 -2.46 16.70 -2.94
CA GLU A 75 -1.81 17.06 -4.19
C GLU A 75 -1.70 18.58 -4.29
N GLY A 76 -0.52 19.10 -4.01
CA GLY A 76 -0.34 20.53 -3.84
C GLY A 76 -1.27 21.08 -2.73
N ASN A 77 -2.14 22.01 -3.07
CA ASN A 77 -3.08 22.61 -2.12
C ASN A 77 -4.46 21.96 -2.11
N ARG A 78 -4.60 20.74 -2.66
CA ARG A 78 -5.87 20.04 -2.77
C ARG A 78 -5.83 18.73 -2.02
N VAL A 79 -6.96 18.35 -1.45
CA VAL A 79 -7.21 16.97 -1.00
C VAL A 79 -8.08 16.30 -2.05
N VAL A 80 -7.59 15.21 -2.62
CA VAL A 80 -8.29 14.43 -3.64
C VAL A 80 -8.63 13.04 -3.11
N CYS A 81 -9.72 12.46 -3.58
CA CYS A 81 -10.07 11.06 -3.35
C CYS A 81 -9.87 10.29 -4.65
N TYR A 82 -9.09 9.21 -4.59
CA TYR A 82 -8.94 8.30 -5.71
C TYR A 82 -10.06 7.26 -5.75
N ASP A 83 -10.39 6.78 -6.95
CA ASP A 83 -11.37 5.71 -7.17
C ASP A 83 -10.90 4.34 -6.65
N SER A 84 -9.57 4.17 -6.56
CA SER A 84 -8.93 2.89 -6.26
C SER A 84 -7.60 3.08 -5.53
N LEU A 85 -7.12 2.01 -4.90
CA LEU A 85 -5.78 1.92 -4.33
C LEU A 85 -4.91 0.98 -5.17
N LEU A 86 -3.65 1.35 -5.37
CA LEU A 86 -2.64 0.53 -6.02
C LEU A 86 -1.73 -0.12 -4.98
N PRO A 87 -1.77 -1.45 -4.81
CA PRO A 87 -0.83 -2.13 -3.92
C PRO A 87 0.60 -2.05 -4.44
N GLU A 88 1.50 -1.54 -3.63
CA GLU A 88 2.94 -1.58 -3.87
C GLU A 88 3.65 -2.37 -2.78
N ALA A 89 4.63 -3.19 -3.16
CA ALA A 89 5.39 -3.97 -2.21
C ALA A 89 6.87 -4.06 -2.56
N THR A 90 7.67 -4.46 -1.57
CA THR A 90 9.06 -4.85 -1.79
C THR A 90 9.14 -6.34 -2.12
N VAL A 91 9.92 -6.67 -3.16
CA VAL A 91 10.17 -8.04 -3.62
C VAL A 91 11.65 -8.36 -3.42
N GLY A 92 11.95 -9.24 -2.47
CA GLY A 92 13.32 -9.69 -2.20
C GLY A 92 13.86 -10.60 -3.30
N ARG A 93 15.19 -10.60 -3.47
CA ARG A 93 15.95 -11.44 -4.40
C ARG A 93 16.91 -12.37 -3.66
N ALA A 94 17.39 -13.37 -4.36
CA ALA A 94 18.35 -14.35 -3.80
C ALA A 94 19.71 -13.72 -3.42
N ASP A 95 20.07 -12.62 -4.04
CA ASP A 95 21.32 -11.87 -3.77
C ASP A 95 21.18 -10.88 -2.59
N HIS A 96 20.12 -11.01 -1.79
CA HIS A 96 19.78 -10.11 -0.67
C HIS A 96 19.48 -8.66 -1.05
N THR A 97 19.31 -8.37 -2.33
CA THR A 97 18.75 -7.11 -2.79
C THR A 97 17.22 -7.18 -2.87
N PHE A 98 16.57 -6.07 -3.19
CA PHE A 98 15.12 -6.04 -3.39
C PHE A 98 14.75 -5.14 -4.57
N SER A 99 13.53 -5.25 -5.01
CA SER A 99 12.89 -4.38 -5.99
C SER A 99 11.56 -3.86 -5.46
N PHE A 100 11.07 -2.78 -6.04
CA PHE A 100 9.69 -2.36 -5.84
C PHE A 100 8.79 -2.98 -6.90
N ALA A 101 7.60 -3.39 -6.49
CA ALA A 101 6.55 -3.92 -7.34
C ALA A 101 5.26 -3.12 -7.14
N ALA A 102 4.59 -2.79 -8.23
CA ALA A 102 3.21 -2.31 -8.21
C ALA A 102 2.32 -3.42 -8.77
N PHE A 103 1.25 -3.76 -8.08
CA PHE A 103 0.35 -4.83 -8.46
C PHE A 103 -0.99 -4.25 -8.91
N GLU A 104 -1.44 -4.62 -10.08
CA GLU A 104 -2.79 -4.27 -10.52
C GLU A 104 -3.82 -4.99 -9.65
N TYR A 105 -4.66 -4.22 -8.97
CA TYR A 105 -5.72 -4.79 -8.12
C TYR A 105 -6.81 -5.44 -8.98
N ASP A 106 -7.28 -6.58 -8.53
CA ASP A 106 -8.43 -7.28 -9.10
C ASP A 106 -9.34 -7.71 -7.94
N PRO A 107 -10.66 -7.49 -8.01
CA PRO A 107 -11.58 -7.91 -6.95
C PRO A 107 -11.63 -9.44 -6.77
N ASP A 108 -11.31 -10.22 -7.80
CA ASP A 108 -11.10 -11.65 -7.69
C ASP A 108 -9.73 -11.93 -7.06
N GLU A 109 -9.75 -12.46 -5.83
CA GLU A 109 -8.57 -12.77 -5.04
C GLU A 109 -7.57 -13.69 -5.78
N LEU A 110 -8.08 -14.71 -6.48
CA LEU A 110 -7.21 -15.66 -7.18
C LEU A 110 -6.60 -15.08 -8.45
N VAL A 111 -7.33 -14.22 -9.14
CA VAL A 111 -6.81 -13.47 -10.31
C VAL A 111 -5.70 -12.52 -9.86
N PHE A 112 -5.95 -11.75 -8.79
CA PHE A 112 -4.95 -10.85 -8.20
C PHE A 112 -3.69 -11.61 -7.81
N ILE A 113 -3.82 -12.70 -7.02
CA ILE A 113 -2.68 -13.47 -6.52
C ILE A 113 -1.85 -14.04 -7.67
N ARG A 114 -2.50 -14.57 -8.71
CA ARG A 114 -1.80 -15.12 -9.88
C ARG A 114 -0.99 -14.06 -10.62
N ARG A 115 -1.58 -12.87 -10.87
CA ARG A 115 -0.89 -11.74 -11.54
C ARG A 115 0.25 -11.21 -10.69
N ALA A 116 0.02 -10.99 -9.40
CA ALA A 116 1.04 -10.50 -8.49
C ALA A 116 2.21 -11.48 -8.36
N LYS A 117 1.95 -12.79 -8.30
CA LYS A 117 2.99 -13.81 -8.28
C LYS A 117 3.85 -13.77 -9.55
N ALA A 118 3.24 -13.69 -10.72
CA ALA A 118 3.97 -13.59 -12.00
C ALA A 118 4.86 -12.34 -12.05
N GLU A 119 4.37 -11.20 -11.54
CA GLU A 119 5.16 -9.97 -11.47
C GLU A 119 6.32 -10.08 -10.46
N MET A 120 6.11 -10.72 -9.31
CA MET A 120 7.19 -11.00 -8.36
C MET A 120 8.28 -11.87 -8.99
N GLU A 121 7.92 -12.96 -9.67
CA GLU A 121 8.85 -13.86 -10.37
C GLU A 121 9.64 -13.11 -11.44
N ARG A 122 8.97 -12.25 -12.21
CA ARG A 122 9.62 -11.38 -13.21
C ARG A 122 10.65 -10.46 -12.57
N LEU A 123 10.32 -9.80 -11.46
CA LEU A 123 11.19 -8.88 -10.76
C LEU A 123 12.37 -9.57 -10.08
N GLN A 124 12.19 -10.78 -9.59
CA GLN A 124 13.26 -11.59 -9.02
C GLN A 124 14.33 -11.95 -10.05
N ALA A 125 13.96 -12.06 -11.32
CA ALA A 125 14.89 -12.32 -12.43
C ALA A 125 15.58 -11.05 -12.96
N THR A 126 15.26 -9.86 -12.45
CA THR A 126 15.83 -8.57 -12.89
C THR A 126 16.88 -8.05 -11.90
N THR A 127 17.62 -7.02 -12.32
CA THR A 127 18.56 -6.28 -11.48
C THR A 127 18.08 -4.85 -11.23
N GLY A 128 18.65 -4.19 -10.21
CA GLY A 128 18.32 -2.82 -9.84
C GLY A 128 16.99 -2.69 -9.10
N LEU A 129 16.67 -1.46 -8.68
CA LEU A 129 15.51 -1.21 -7.81
C LEU A 129 14.17 -1.26 -8.54
N ASN A 130 14.14 -1.35 -9.87
CA ASN A 130 12.94 -1.21 -10.67
C ASN A 130 11.95 -0.20 -10.01
N LYS A 131 12.32 1.07 -10.06
CA LYS A 131 11.52 2.13 -9.40
C LYS A 131 10.11 2.29 -9.99
N GLY A 132 9.65 1.28 -10.73
CA GLY A 132 8.34 1.24 -11.37
C GLY A 132 8.12 2.34 -12.41
N GLY A 133 9.14 3.15 -12.63
CA GLY A 133 9.09 4.29 -13.54
C GLY A 133 8.16 5.42 -13.11
N THR A 134 7.31 5.20 -12.11
CA THR A 134 6.27 6.17 -11.73
C THR A 134 6.00 6.12 -10.24
N PHE A 135 5.96 7.27 -9.63
CA PHE A 135 5.30 7.47 -8.35
C PHE A 135 3.79 7.35 -8.58
N HIS A 136 3.16 6.39 -7.92
CA HIS A 136 1.71 6.24 -8.01
C HIS A 136 1.08 6.96 -6.81
N PRO A 137 0.36 8.07 -7.04
CA PRO A 137 -0.16 8.87 -5.95
C PRO A 137 -1.21 8.12 -5.11
N ASN A 138 -1.92 7.16 -5.69
CA ASN A 138 -2.89 6.32 -4.99
C ASN A 138 -2.30 5.02 -4.42
N ALA A 139 -0.96 4.92 -4.34
CA ALA A 139 -0.32 3.73 -3.80
C ALA A 139 -0.62 3.51 -2.31
N ILE A 140 -0.73 2.24 -1.94
CA ILE A 140 -0.63 1.75 -0.57
C ILE A 140 0.58 0.82 -0.48
N HIS A 141 1.52 1.17 0.40
CA HIS A 141 2.77 0.42 0.51
C HIS A 141 2.61 -0.74 1.49
N TYR A 142 3.09 -1.90 1.09
CA TYR A 142 3.08 -3.13 1.87
C TYR A 142 4.49 -3.70 2.00
N SER A 143 4.86 -4.08 3.22
CA SER A 143 6.10 -4.79 3.49
C SER A 143 5.83 -5.95 4.43
N ALA A 144 6.18 -7.16 4.03
CA ALA A 144 6.10 -8.35 4.87
C ALA A 144 7.52 -8.74 5.34
N VAL A 145 7.69 -8.89 6.65
CA VAL A 145 8.98 -9.21 7.29
C VAL A 145 8.79 -10.43 8.21
N PRO A 146 8.45 -11.62 7.65
CA PRO A 146 8.04 -12.78 8.45
C PRO A 146 9.16 -13.39 9.29
N TRP A 147 10.42 -13.02 9.04
CA TRP A 147 11.59 -13.51 9.77
C TRP A 147 11.96 -12.67 11.00
N LEU A 148 11.26 -11.53 11.22
CA LEU A 148 11.47 -10.69 12.39
C LEU A 148 10.21 -10.64 13.24
N SER A 149 10.38 -10.76 14.56
CA SER A 149 9.37 -10.40 15.53
C SER A 149 9.63 -8.97 15.99
N PHE A 150 8.67 -8.08 15.83
CA PHE A 150 8.80 -6.68 16.22
C PHE A 150 7.48 -6.16 16.79
N THR A 151 7.58 -5.14 17.63
CA THR A 151 6.43 -4.47 18.25
C THR A 151 6.12 -3.13 17.61
N ASP A 152 7.07 -2.58 16.87
CA ASP A 152 6.91 -1.33 16.13
C ASP A 152 7.88 -1.27 14.96
N MET A 153 7.53 -0.51 13.91
CA MET A 153 8.36 -0.29 12.74
C MET A 153 8.14 1.13 12.22
N LYS A 154 9.23 1.84 11.97
CA LYS A 154 9.21 3.14 11.30
C LYS A 154 9.84 3.03 9.92
N HIS A 155 9.12 3.44 8.89
CA HIS A 155 9.68 3.60 7.54
C HIS A 155 10.39 4.94 7.39
N PRO A 156 11.46 5.00 6.58
CA PRO A 156 12.03 6.27 6.17
C PRO A 156 11.00 7.06 5.34
N THR A 157 10.84 8.32 5.67
CA THR A 157 9.94 9.23 4.95
C THR A 157 10.72 10.04 3.91
N ASN A 158 10.21 10.09 2.68
CA ASN A 158 10.76 10.98 1.66
C ASN A 158 10.00 12.32 1.73
N ARG A 159 10.56 13.28 2.44
CA ARG A 159 9.97 14.63 2.57
C ARG A 159 9.78 15.37 1.24
N LYS A 160 10.44 14.92 0.15
CA LYS A 160 10.30 15.54 -1.17
C LYS A 160 9.06 15.05 -1.94
N SER A 161 8.40 14.00 -1.48
CA SER A 161 7.19 13.45 -2.11
C SER A 161 5.89 13.86 -1.40
N VAL A 162 5.97 14.72 -0.39
CA VAL A 162 4.83 15.20 0.41
C VAL A 162 4.55 16.68 0.14
N VAL A 163 4.82 17.14 -1.09
CA VAL A 163 4.49 18.50 -1.51
C VAL A 163 3.53 18.47 -2.68
#